data_f3eb3dbdb37e0b57810f4d7d3a2f92e1
#
_entry.id   f3eb3dbdb37e0b57810f4d7d3a2f92e1
#
_cell.length_a   1.000
_cell.length_b   1.000
_cell.length_c   1.000
_cell.angle_alpha   90.00
_cell.angle_beta   90.00
_cell.angle_gamma   90.00
#
_symmetry.space_group_name_H-M   'P 1'
#
loop_
_entity.id
_entity.type
_entity.pdbx_description
1 polymer ?
#
loop_
_entity_poly.entity_id
_entity_poly.type
_entity_poly.pdbx_seq_one_letter_code
_entity_poly.pdbx_strand_id
1 'polypeptide(L)'
;MNEESNQNQPVHHSHHHHHHHHHRRKRLGLKILWSFIGLLVILALIFAGVAWRNVHVATDNMYSESGAKTYRNADKVLKQGKPINILLLGTDTGALGRDYKGRTDTIMMMTLNPQKKTTTIVSLPRDMKVNLPGYAEYSPAKINAAYTYGGVKETIDTVQKYFNVPIDYYVMVNMGGLEKAINQVGGVSVTSPLTFDYEGYSFKKGQTYHMNGAKALAFSRMRYDDPQGDYGRQERQRLVITALMKEAASYKSVLNQKFLNSIADQSKTNLTFSDMTTLAMKYRKANGKVVSDHAQGHGDNEGGESFEVVPTSEMQRVSDEIRDALQLKHVSVTD
;
A
#
# COMPACT_ATOMS: atom_id res chain seq x y z
N MET A 1 -34.67 -98.16 65.95
CA MET A 1 -35.44 -98.84 64.91
C MET A 1 -35.68 -97.84 63.82
N ASN A 2 -35.07 -98.18 62.68
CA ASN A 2 -35.39 -97.73 61.35
C ASN A 2 -35.15 -96.23 61.00
N GLU A 3 -34.06 -95.96 60.25
CA GLU A 3 -33.92 -96.12 58.81
C GLU A 3 -34.58 -94.93 58.12
N GLU A 4 -33.83 -94.21 57.46
CA GLU A 4 -33.33 -94.09 56.06
C GLU A 4 -33.91 -92.81 55.50
N SER A 5 -33.42 -92.17 54.59
CA SER A 5 -32.38 -92.37 53.55
C SER A 5 -32.00 -91.02 52.98
N ASN A 6 -30.73 -91.05 52.57
CA ASN A 6 -30.10 -89.97 51.86
C ASN A 6 -30.53 -89.93 50.38
N GLN A 7 -30.85 -88.73 49.85
CA GLN A 7 -30.77 -88.56 48.39
C GLN A 7 -30.08 -87.18 48.04
N ASN A 8 -28.89 -87.35 47.57
CA ASN A 8 -28.08 -86.32 46.89
C ASN A 8 -28.75 -85.92 45.58
N GLN A 9 -28.98 -84.61 45.38
CA GLN A 9 -29.21 -84.07 44.06
C GLN A 9 -28.05 -83.09 43.71
N PRO A 10 -27.54 -83.14 42.47
CA PRO A 10 -26.42 -82.29 42.05
C PRO A 10 -26.91 -80.89 41.72
N VAL A 11 -26.20 -79.88 42.24
CA VAL A 11 -26.41 -78.46 41.96
C VAL A 11 -25.85 -78.15 40.57
N HIS A 12 -26.73 -77.82 39.67
CA HIS A 12 -26.34 -77.25 38.37
C HIS A 12 -25.85 -75.81 38.54
N HIS A 13 -24.55 -75.55 38.39
CA HIS A 13 -23.99 -74.22 38.22
C HIS A 13 -24.23 -73.78 36.78
N SER A 14 -25.14 -72.83 36.55
CA SER A 14 -25.27 -72.13 35.27
C SER A 14 -24.18 -71.04 35.19
N HIS A 15 -23.23 -71.25 34.32
CA HIS A 15 -22.28 -70.22 33.94
C HIS A 15 -22.92 -69.15 33.06
N HIS A 16 -23.19 -67.96 33.64
CA HIS A 16 -23.57 -66.79 32.87
C HIS A 16 -22.33 -66.26 32.14
N HIS A 17 -22.25 -66.47 30.83
CA HIS A 17 -21.32 -65.78 29.97
C HIS A 17 -21.75 -64.30 29.79
N HIS A 18 -21.09 -63.38 30.47
CA HIS A 18 -21.18 -61.97 30.20
C HIS A 18 -20.42 -61.64 28.91
N HIS A 19 -21.13 -61.45 27.81
CA HIS A 19 -20.59 -60.96 26.58
C HIS A 19 -20.22 -59.50 26.70
N HIS A 20 -18.89 -59.20 26.81
CA HIS A 20 -18.37 -57.85 26.73
C HIS A 20 -18.41 -57.32 25.29
N HIS A 21 -19.53 -56.76 24.83
CA HIS A 21 -19.69 -56.16 23.50
C HIS A 21 -19.60 -54.60 23.47
N HIS A 22 -19.11 -53.91 24.51
CA HIS A 22 -19.18 -52.46 24.59
C HIS A 22 -17.91 -51.68 24.16
N HIS A 23 -16.77 -52.31 23.92
CA HIS A 23 -15.52 -51.57 23.61
C HIS A 23 -15.27 -51.29 22.11
N ARG A 24 -15.91 -51.98 21.18
CA ARG A 24 -15.70 -51.77 19.74
C ARG A 24 -16.35 -50.53 19.18
N ARG A 25 -17.54 -50.14 19.66
CA ARG A 25 -18.30 -48.93 19.17
C ARG A 25 -17.63 -47.61 19.50
N LYS A 26 -17.01 -47.48 20.68
CA LYS A 26 -16.31 -46.23 21.09
C LYS A 26 -15.05 -45.95 20.23
N ARG A 27 -14.32 -46.99 19.82
CA ARG A 27 -13.15 -46.84 18.98
C ARG A 27 -13.48 -46.49 17.52
N LEU A 28 -14.64 -46.88 17.02
CA LEU A 28 -15.12 -46.54 15.68
C LEU A 28 -15.54 -45.06 15.61
N GLY A 29 -16.29 -44.57 16.57
CA GLY A 29 -16.65 -43.13 16.67
C GLY A 29 -15.45 -42.22 16.77
N LEU A 30 -14.42 -42.63 17.57
CA LEU A 30 -13.18 -41.86 17.68
C LEU A 30 -12.40 -41.82 16.36
N LYS A 31 -12.34 -42.92 15.60
CA LYS A 31 -11.71 -42.97 14.28
C LYS A 31 -12.44 -42.07 13.27
N ILE A 32 -13.76 -42.08 13.28
CA ILE A 32 -14.59 -41.20 12.41
C ILE A 32 -14.34 -39.73 12.78
N LEU A 33 -14.28 -39.40 14.08
CA LEU A 33 -13.99 -38.05 14.54
C LEU A 33 -12.58 -37.58 14.06
N TRP A 34 -11.56 -38.42 14.24
CA TRP A 34 -10.20 -38.09 13.76
C TRP A 34 -10.11 -37.97 12.24
N SER A 35 -10.86 -38.81 11.49
CA SER A 35 -10.95 -38.69 10.03
C SER A 35 -11.63 -37.39 9.61
N PHE A 36 -12.68 -36.97 10.32
CA PHE A 36 -13.38 -35.70 10.05
C PHE A 36 -12.50 -34.49 10.38
N ILE A 37 -11.77 -34.51 11.50
CA ILE A 37 -10.80 -33.49 11.87
C ILE A 37 -9.67 -33.42 10.82
N GLY A 38 -9.15 -34.58 10.40
CA GLY A 38 -8.14 -34.67 9.33
C GLY A 38 -8.61 -34.06 8.03
N LEU A 39 -9.86 -34.34 7.62
CA LEU A 39 -10.46 -33.74 6.44
C LEU A 39 -10.60 -32.22 6.56
N LEU A 40 -11.04 -31.70 7.71
CA LEU A 40 -11.14 -30.27 7.96
C LEU A 40 -9.77 -29.57 7.89
N VAL A 41 -8.74 -30.21 8.45
CA VAL A 41 -7.36 -29.68 8.37
C VAL A 41 -6.87 -29.67 6.92
N ILE A 42 -7.11 -30.71 6.14
CA ILE A 42 -6.76 -30.76 4.71
C ILE A 42 -7.48 -29.66 3.94
N LEU A 43 -8.79 -29.50 4.16
CA LEU A 43 -9.57 -28.43 3.53
C LEU A 43 -9.06 -27.03 3.92
N ALA A 44 -8.70 -26.83 5.20
CA ALA A 44 -8.13 -25.59 5.67
C ALA A 44 -6.75 -25.31 5.02
N LEU A 45 -5.91 -26.33 4.86
CA LEU A 45 -4.61 -26.22 4.17
C LEU A 45 -4.77 -25.93 2.69
N ILE A 46 -5.73 -26.59 2.00
CA ILE A 46 -6.05 -26.31 0.60
C ILE A 46 -6.54 -24.86 0.46
N PHE A 47 -7.47 -24.42 1.33
CA PHE A 47 -7.97 -23.05 1.32
C PHE A 47 -6.86 -22.03 1.57
N ALA A 48 -5.98 -22.28 2.57
CA ALA A 48 -4.82 -21.44 2.84
C ALA A 48 -3.85 -21.41 1.65
N GLY A 49 -3.60 -22.54 1.00
CA GLY A 49 -2.76 -22.63 -0.20
C GLY A 49 -3.33 -21.87 -1.39
N VAL A 50 -4.64 -21.98 -1.64
CA VAL A 50 -5.33 -21.22 -2.70
C VAL A 50 -5.29 -19.72 -2.39
N ALA A 51 -5.58 -19.32 -1.15
CA ALA A 51 -5.52 -17.92 -0.74
C ALA A 51 -4.10 -17.36 -0.89
N TRP A 52 -3.10 -18.11 -0.45
CA TRP A 52 -1.68 -17.75 -0.63
C TRP A 52 -1.31 -17.56 -2.11
N ARG A 53 -1.67 -18.53 -2.97
CA ARG A 53 -1.42 -18.45 -4.42
C ARG A 53 -2.06 -17.22 -5.05
N ASN A 54 -3.31 -16.94 -4.72
CA ASN A 54 -4.06 -15.84 -5.32
C ASN A 54 -3.50 -14.47 -4.91
N VAL A 55 -2.99 -14.32 -3.67
CA VAL A 55 -2.31 -13.12 -3.22
C VAL A 55 -0.99 -12.92 -3.97
N HIS A 56 -0.20 -13.99 -4.19
CA HIS A 56 1.03 -13.92 -4.99
C HIS A 56 0.75 -13.50 -6.43
N VAL A 57 -0.24 -14.09 -7.09
CA VAL A 57 -0.61 -13.71 -8.46
C VAL A 57 -1.00 -12.24 -8.56
N ALA A 58 -1.75 -11.71 -7.58
CA ALA A 58 -2.11 -10.30 -7.60
C ALA A 58 -0.89 -9.38 -7.44
N THR A 59 0.05 -9.72 -6.54
CA THR A 59 1.28 -8.94 -6.36
C THR A 59 2.23 -9.07 -7.55
N ASP A 60 2.31 -10.23 -8.18
CA ASP A 60 3.12 -10.44 -9.39
C ASP A 60 2.59 -9.61 -10.57
N ASN A 61 1.26 -9.45 -10.70
CA ASN A 61 0.65 -8.58 -11.71
C ASN A 61 0.94 -7.09 -11.48
N MET A 62 1.12 -6.67 -10.23
CA MET A 62 1.51 -5.30 -9.87
C MET A 62 3.02 -5.08 -9.99
N TYR A 63 3.82 -6.16 -9.87
CA TYR A 63 5.25 -6.03 -9.84
C TYR A 63 5.80 -5.55 -11.19
N SER A 64 6.61 -4.50 -11.10
CA SER A 64 7.35 -3.96 -12.24
C SER A 64 8.65 -3.38 -11.73
N GLU A 65 9.76 -3.92 -12.21
CA GLU A 65 11.07 -3.40 -11.84
C GLU A 65 11.22 -1.95 -12.30
N SER A 66 11.81 -1.11 -11.45
CA SER A 66 11.96 0.33 -11.78
C SER A 66 13.01 0.56 -12.87
N GLY A 67 14.07 -0.25 -12.91
CA GLY A 67 15.24 -0.07 -13.75
C GLY A 67 16.06 1.17 -13.42
N ALA A 68 15.72 1.93 -12.37
CA ALA A 68 16.40 3.13 -11.95
C ALA A 68 17.70 2.84 -11.19
N LYS A 69 18.59 3.83 -11.15
CA LYS A 69 19.83 3.71 -10.37
C LYS A 69 19.52 3.63 -8.87
N THR A 70 20.03 2.61 -8.21
CA THR A 70 19.90 2.46 -6.77
C THR A 70 21.01 3.18 -6.01
N TYR A 71 20.65 3.99 -5.02
CA TYR A 71 21.64 4.71 -4.18
C TYR A 71 22.02 3.92 -2.94
N ARG A 72 21.22 2.90 -2.58
CA ARG A 72 21.47 2.00 -1.45
C ARG A 72 20.74 0.66 -1.63
N ASN A 73 21.08 -0.32 -0.83
CA ASN A 73 20.40 -1.62 -0.86
C ASN A 73 19.04 -1.53 -0.14
N ALA A 74 17.97 -1.32 -0.89
CA ALA A 74 16.61 -1.13 -0.39
C ALA A 74 16.12 -2.34 0.43
N ASP A 75 16.34 -3.57 -0.06
CA ASP A 75 15.91 -4.80 0.61
C ASP A 75 16.56 -4.97 1.98
N LYS A 76 17.86 -4.66 2.09
CA LYS A 76 18.57 -4.71 3.36
C LYS A 76 18.00 -3.70 4.35
N VAL A 77 17.76 -2.48 3.88
CA VAL A 77 17.19 -1.38 4.69
C VAL A 77 15.81 -1.77 5.21
N LEU A 78 14.94 -2.26 4.31
CA LEU A 78 13.58 -2.72 4.63
C LEU A 78 13.58 -3.85 5.66
N LYS A 79 14.36 -4.91 5.42
CA LYS A 79 14.47 -6.07 6.33
C LYS A 79 14.98 -5.69 7.71
N GLN A 80 15.82 -4.66 7.81
CA GLN A 80 16.32 -4.11 9.07
C GLN A 80 15.31 -3.20 9.79
N GLY A 81 14.18 -2.86 9.18
CA GLY A 81 13.21 -1.89 9.74
C GLY A 81 13.78 -0.48 9.86
N LYS A 82 14.75 -0.13 9.01
CA LYS A 82 15.30 1.22 8.90
C LYS A 82 14.39 2.11 8.05
N PRO A 83 14.49 3.44 8.16
CA PRO A 83 13.65 4.34 7.34
C PRO A 83 13.84 4.09 5.84
N ILE A 84 12.73 4.07 5.10
CA ILE A 84 12.69 3.90 3.64
C ILE A 84 11.98 5.07 2.98
N ASN A 85 12.30 5.32 1.70
CA ASN A 85 11.66 6.33 0.87
C ASN A 85 10.96 5.68 -0.32
N ILE A 86 9.67 5.96 -0.47
CA ILE A 86 8.81 5.44 -1.52
C ILE A 86 8.37 6.61 -2.41
N LEU A 87 8.59 6.52 -3.71
CA LEU A 87 8.05 7.48 -4.67
C LEU A 87 6.62 7.09 -5.03
N LEU A 88 5.65 7.94 -4.67
CA LEU A 88 4.25 7.79 -5.04
C LEU A 88 3.98 8.55 -6.33
N LEU A 89 3.47 7.86 -7.34
CA LEU A 89 3.14 8.41 -8.64
C LEU A 89 1.66 8.21 -8.94
N GLY A 90 0.97 9.30 -9.23
CA GLY A 90 -0.42 9.29 -9.72
C GLY A 90 -0.47 9.57 -11.21
N THR A 91 -1.10 8.70 -11.99
CA THR A 91 -1.28 8.88 -13.42
C THR A 91 -2.76 8.84 -13.80
N ASP A 92 -3.10 9.50 -14.91
CA ASP A 92 -4.42 9.41 -15.52
C ASP A 92 -4.51 8.35 -16.63
N THR A 93 -3.40 7.66 -16.92
CA THR A 93 -3.33 6.59 -17.93
C THR A 93 -4.16 5.38 -17.53
N GLY A 94 -4.90 4.81 -18.49
CA GLY A 94 -5.75 3.65 -18.26
C GLY A 94 -7.03 3.92 -17.47
N ALA A 95 -7.33 5.20 -17.17
CA ALA A 95 -8.57 5.63 -16.54
C ALA A 95 -9.31 6.61 -17.46
N LEU A 96 -10.63 6.67 -17.35
CA LEU A 96 -11.48 7.57 -18.14
C LEU A 96 -11.31 7.43 -19.67
N GLY A 97 -11.04 6.22 -20.18
CA GLY A 97 -10.86 5.93 -21.60
C GLY A 97 -9.52 6.42 -22.18
N ARG A 98 -8.51 6.68 -21.34
CA ARG A 98 -7.17 7.11 -21.76
C ARG A 98 -6.19 5.95 -21.77
N ASP A 99 -5.87 5.44 -22.94
CA ASP A 99 -4.99 4.28 -23.18
C ASP A 99 -3.56 4.65 -23.60
N TYR A 100 -3.28 5.95 -23.77
CA TYR A 100 -1.93 6.42 -24.07
C TYR A 100 -1.06 6.53 -22.80
N LYS A 101 0.26 6.45 -22.97
CA LYS A 101 1.23 6.69 -21.89
C LYS A 101 1.15 8.17 -21.46
N GLY A 102 0.44 8.43 -20.38
CA GLY A 102 0.18 9.77 -19.87
C GLY A 102 1.36 10.36 -19.09
N ARG A 103 1.06 11.42 -18.32
CA ARG A 103 1.99 12.06 -17.41
C ARG A 103 1.69 11.64 -15.97
N THR A 104 2.67 11.82 -15.08
CA THR A 104 2.47 11.66 -13.64
C THR A 104 2.02 12.98 -13.04
N ASP A 105 0.71 13.18 -12.91
CA ASP A 105 0.14 14.44 -12.38
C ASP A 105 0.19 14.53 -10.84
N THR A 106 0.65 13.48 -10.18
CA THR A 106 0.96 13.46 -8.75
C THR A 106 2.33 12.83 -8.57
N ILE A 107 3.25 13.53 -7.93
CA ILE A 107 4.59 13.06 -7.61
C ILE A 107 4.86 13.41 -6.14
N MET A 108 5.03 12.38 -5.29
CA MET A 108 5.28 12.57 -3.86
C MET A 108 6.39 11.65 -3.39
N MET A 109 7.30 12.15 -2.58
CA MET A 109 8.23 11.35 -1.80
C MET A 109 7.59 11.03 -0.44
N MET A 110 7.49 9.76 -0.10
CA MET A 110 6.94 9.29 1.18
C MET A 110 8.01 8.53 1.95
N THR A 111 8.49 9.12 3.02
CA THR A 111 9.48 8.50 3.91
C THR A 111 8.78 7.88 5.11
N LEU A 112 8.95 6.57 5.29
CA LEU A 112 8.44 5.81 6.43
C LEU A 112 9.54 5.58 7.45
N ASN A 113 9.42 6.15 8.64
CA ASN A 113 10.38 5.96 9.73
C ASN A 113 9.70 5.28 10.94
N PRO A 114 9.81 3.95 11.07
CA PRO A 114 9.17 3.20 12.16
C PRO A 114 9.82 3.47 13.53
N GLN A 115 11.08 3.91 13.56
CA GLN A 115 11.82 4.21 14.79
C GLN A 115 11.36 5.53 15.40
N LYS A 116 11.23 6.59 14.59
CA LYS A 116 10.67 7.88 14.98
C LYS A 116 9.13 7.88 15.00
N LYS A 117 8.50 6.80 14.55
CA LYS A 117 7.03 6.67 14.39
C LYS A 117 6.44 7.79 13.53
N THR A 118 7.13 8.15 12.46
CA THR A 118 6.75 9.26 11.58
C THR A 118 6.68 8.81 10.12
N THR A 119 5.74 9.39 9.40
CA THR A 119 5.70 9.41 7.94
C THR A 119 5.88 10.84 7.49
N THR A 120 6.86 11.10 6.62
CA THR A 120 7.05 12.40 5.97
C THR A 120 6.61 12.29 4.51
N ILE A 121 5.72 13.17 4.06
CA ILE A 121 5.22 13.20 2.68
C ILE A 121 5.52 14.57 2.10
N VAL A 122 6.34 14.61 1.05
CA VAL A 122 6.68 15.85 0.32
C VAL A 122 6.17 15.74 -1.12
N SER A 123 5.29 16.65 -1.52
CA SER A 123 4.82 16.75 -2.91
C SER A 123 5.80 17.55 -3.76
N LEU A 124 6.01 17.08 -4.99
CA LEU A 124 6.78 17.81 -6.01
C LEU A 124 5.82 18.44 -7.02
N PRO A 125 6.01 19.72 -7.42
CA PRO A 125 5.20 20.33 -8.46
C PRO A 125 5.35 19.56 -9.78
N ARG A 126 4.25 19.10 -10.36
CA ARG A 126 4.29 18.32 -11.61
C ARG A 126 4.87 19.10 -12.80
N ASP A 127 4.76 20.42 -12.76
CA ASP A 127 5.27 21.33 -13.78
C ASP A 127 6.70 21.83 -13.47
N MET A 128 7.40 21.23 -12.46
CA MET A 128 8.78 21.56 -12.09
C MET A 128 9.70 21.45 -13.32
N LYS A 129 10.41 22.55 -13.60
CA LYS A 129 11.39 22.64 -14.70
C LYS A 129 12.61 21.78 -14.38
N VAL A 130 12.92 20.82 -15.24
CA VAL A 130 14.02 19.87 -15.05
C VAL A 130 14.72 19.54 -16.36
N ASN A 131 15.97 19.10 -16.27
CA ASN A 131 16.68 18.43 -17.34
C ASN A 131 16.62 16.92 -17.11
N LEU A 132 16.03 16.19 -18.07
CA LEU A 132 15.86 14.75 -18.00
C LEU A 132 17.20 14.02 -18.20
N PRO A 133 17.67 13.23 -17.22
CA PRO A 133 18.99 12.58 -17.30
C PRO A 133 19.19 11.68 -18.51
N GLY A 134 18.14 10.94 -18.89
CA GLY A 134 18.19 9.99 -20.03
C GLY A 134 17.66 10.55 -21.34
N TYR A 135 17.14 11.79 -21.35
CA TYR A 135 16.43 12.39 -22.51
C TYR A 135 16.76 13.88 -22.63
N ALA A 136 18.06 14.18 -22.76
CA ALA A 136 18.56 15.56 -22.80
C ALA A 136 17.98 16.38 -23.96
N GLU A 137 17.66 15.73 -25.09
CA GLU A 137 17.05 16.33 -26.28
C GLU A 137 15.64 16.89 -26.06
N TYR A 138 14.96 16.46 -25.00
CA TYR A 138 13.63 16.98 -24.58
C TYR A 138 13.73 17.93 -23.39
N SER A 139 14.93 18.38 -23.05
CA SER A 139 15.16 19.28 -21.93
C SER A 139 15.29 20.75 -22.39
N PRO A 140 14.83 21.75 -21.60
CA PRO A 140 14.16 21.56 -20.34
C PRO A 140 12.73 21.00 -20.51
N ALA A 141 12.27 20.21 -19.54
CA ALA A 141 10.95 19.59 -19.53
C ALA A 141 10.26 19.75 -18.17
N LYS A 142 8.97 19.52 -18.13
CA LYS A 142 8.26 19.37 -16.85
C LYS A 142 8.59 18.01 -16.25
N ILE A 143 8.77 17.93 -14.94
CA ILE A 143 9.14 16.67 -14.26
C ILE A 143 8.13 15.54 -14.52
N ASN A 144 6.83 15.86 -14.69
CA ASN A 144 5.80 14.87 -15.02
C ASN A 144 5.98 14.26 -16.41
N ALA A 145 6.70 14.91 -17.33
CA ALA A 145 7.03 14.39 -18.66
C ALA A 145 8.13 13.31 -18.61
N ALA A 146 8.91 13.23 -17.53
CA ALA A 146 9.89 12.16 -17.34
C ALA A 146 9.25 10.77 -17.51
N TYR A 147 8.02 10.60 -16.96
CA TYR A 147 7.28 9.35 -17.12
C TYR A 147 6.89 9.08 -18.58
N THR A 148 6.49 10.10 -19.34
CA THR A 148 6.12 9.96 -20.75
C THR A 148 7.29 9.47 -21.58
N TYR A 149 8.49 10.03 -21.38
CA TYR A 149 9.68 9.68 -22.14
C TYR A 149 10.33 8.36 -21.66
N GLY A 150 10.71 8.28 -20.41
CA GLY A 150 11.51 7.18 -19.85
C GLY A 150 10.79 6.30 -18.82
N GLY A 151 9.49 6.53 -18.58
CA GLY A 151 8.73 5.74 -17.60
C GLY A 151 9.14 6.01 -16.16
N VAL A 152 8.88 5.02 -15.30
CA VAL A 152 9.22 5.09 -13.87
C VAL A 152 10.72 5.29 -13.65
N LYS A 153 11.55 4.64 -14.48
CA LYS A 153 13.00 4.77 -14.40
C LYS A 153 13.43 6.23 -14.47
N GLU A 154 13.02 6.93 -15.54
CA GLU A 154 13.41 8.32 -15.75
C GLU A 154 12.84 9.24 -14.67
N THR A 155 11.61 8.97 -14.20
CA THR A 155 11.03 9.75 -13.11
C THR A 155 11.84 9.61 -11.82
N ILE A 156 12.24 8.39 -11.44
CA ILE A 156 13.08 8.15 -10.26
C ILE A 156 14.46 8.80 -10.43
N ASP A 157 15.13 8.57 -11.57
CA ASP A 157 16.46 9.11 -11.82
C ASP A 157 16.44 10.65 -11.79
N THR A 158 15.39 11.28 -12.31
CA THR A 158 15.20 12.74 -12.26
C THR A 158 15.02 13.22 -10.81
N VAL A 159 14.12 12.59 -10.02
CA VAL A 159 13.92 12.96 -8.62
C VAL A 159 15.21 12.79 -7.82
N GLN A 160 15.91 11.67 -7.98
CA GLN A 160 17.16 11.41 -7.29
C GLN A 160 18.27 12.42 -7.68
N LYS A 161 18.31 12.85 -8.94
CA LYS A 161 19.26 13.86 -9.42
C LYS A 161 19.02 15.20 -8.73
N TYR A 162 17.79 15.70 -8.74
CA TYR A 162 17.47 17.06 -8.24
C TYR A 162 17.46 17.17 -6.72
N PHE A 163 17.08 16.13 -6.01
CA PHE A 163 16.96 16.14 -4.54
C PHE A 163 18.07 15.40 -3.82
N ASN A 164 18.94 14.68 -4.54
CA ASN A 164 20.03 13.87 -3.98
C ASN A 164 19.59 12.98 -2.80
N VAL A 165 18.44 12.34 -2.93
CA VAL A 165 17.84 11.43 -1.95
C VAL A 165 17.64 10.04 -2.56
N PRO A 166 17.85 8.95 -1.81
CA PRO A 166 17.55 7.62 -2.33
C PRO A 166 16.04 7.42 -2.46
N ILE A 167 15.61 6.84 -3.57
CA ILE A 167 14.28 6.24 -3.75
C ILE A 167 14.46 4.73 -3.67
N ASP A 168 13.92 4.12 -2.62
CA ASP A 168 14.04 2.68 -2.36
C ASP A 168 13.00 1.88 -3.16
N TYR A 169 11.78 2.39 -3.17
CA TYR A 169 10.64 1.77 -3.83
C TYR A 169 9.79 2.82 -4.55
N TYR A 170 8.91 2.36 -5.43
CA TYR A 170 7.86 3.21 -5.99
C TYR A 170 6.50 2.52 -5.93
N VAL A 171 5.46 3.32 -5.91
CA VAL A 171 4.08 2.90 -6.11
C VAL A 171 3.44 3.86 -7.09
N MET A 172 2.99 3.33 -8.22
CA MET A 172 2.25 4.08 -9.22
C MET A 172 0.81 3.58 -9.26
N VAL A 173 -0.13 4.51 -9.19
CA VAL A 173 -1.57 4.20 -9.17
C VAL A 173 -2.28 5.16 -10.13
N ASN A 174 -3.20 4.64 -10.93
CA ASN A 174 -4.10 5.50 -11.68
C ASN A 174 -5.32 5.90 -10.83
N MET A 175 -6.14 6.83 -11.35
CA MET A 175 -7.30 7.35 -10.63
C MET A 175 -8.30 6.23 -10.24
N GLY A 176 -8.54 5.27 -11.13
CA GLY A 176 -9.44 4.13 -10.83
C GLY A 176 -8.91 3.21 -9.74
N GLY A 177 -7.57 3.01 -9.69
CA GLY A 177 -6.92 2.24 -8.63
C GLY A 177 -7.04 2.92 -7.26
N LEU A 178 -6.86 4.25 -7.22
CA LEU A 178 -7.04 5.02 -5.99
C LEU A 178 -8.50 4.97 -5.50
N GLU A 179 -9.45 5.13 -6.40
CA GLU A 179 -10.89 5.00 -6.09
C GLU A 179 -11.21 3.64 -5.49
N LYS A 180 -10.76 2.57 -6.13
CA LYS A 180 -10.97 1.19 -5.65
C LYS A 180 -10.30 0.95 -4.30
N ALA A 181 -9.06 1.45 -4.11
CA ALA A 181 -8.35 1.32 -2.84
C ALA A 181 -9.13 1.97 -1.68
N ILE A 182 -9.64 3.18 -1.90
CA ILE A 182 -10.46 3.90 -0.91
C ILE A 182 -11.75 3.15 -0.61
N ASN A 183 -12.45 2.66 -1.63
CA ASN A 183 -13.69 1.89 -1.45
C ASN A 183 -13.44 0.58 -0.67
N GLN A 184 -12.32 -0.09 -0.91
CA GLN A 184 -11.99 -1.36 -0.24
C GLN A 184 -11.66 -1.21 1.25
N VAL A 185 -11.12 -0.08 1.67
CA VAL A 185 -10.90 0.20 3.11
C VAL A 185 -12.15 0.76 3.80
N GLY A 186 -13.27 0.91 3.08
CA GLY A 186 -14.53 1.40 3.61
C GLY A 186 -14.68 2.92 3.54
N GLY A 187 -13.82 3.63 2.79
CA GLY A 187 -13.79 5.08 2.68
C GLY A 187 -12.68 5.71 3.50
N VAL A 188 -12.54 7.04 3.37
CA VAL A 188 -11.55 7.84 4.09
C VAL A 188 -12.21 9.06 4.73
N SER A 189 -11.74 9.45 5.92
CA SER A 189 -12.22 10.64 6.62
C SER A 189 -11.20 11.77 6.53
N VAL A 190 -11.61 12.88 5.89
CA VAL A 190 -10.73 14.04 5.66
C VAL A 190 -11.45 15.33 6.04
N THR A 191 -10.74 16.23 6.72
CA THR A 191 -11.19 17.59 7.00
C THR A 191 -10.82 18.49 5.85
N SER A 192 -11.80 19.20 5.26
CA SER A 192 -11.54 20.08 4.12
C SER A 192 -10.81 21.36 4.54
N PRO A 193 -9.68 21.70 3.87
CA PRO A 193 -8.98 22.96 4.12
C PRO A 193 -9.64 24.16 3.45
N LEU A 194 -10.57 23.93 2.51
CA LEU A 194 -11.19 24.94 1.66
C LEU A 194 -12.69 24.69 1.49
N THR A 195 -13.47 25.76 1.25
CA THR A 195 -14.87 25.64 0.80
C THR A 195 -14.91 25.69 -0.72
N PHE A 196 -15.50 24.66 -1.35
CA PHE A 196 -15.66 24.57 -2.81
C PHE A 196 -16.71 23.53 -3.20
N ASP A 197 -17.18 23.63 -4.44
CA ASP A 197 -18.03 22.65 -5.11
C ASP A 197 -17.27 22.06 -6.31
N TYR A 198 -17.32 20.73 -6.47
CA TYR A 198 -16.64 20.07 -7.58
C TYR A 198 -17.28 18.72 -7.91
N GLU A 199 -17.52 18.46 -9.19
CA GLU A 199 -18.10 17.18 -9.69
C GLU A 199 -19.36 16.75 -8.93
N GLY A 200 -20.24 17.69 -8.59
CA GLY A 200 -21.50 17.43 -7.87
C GLY A 200 -21.37 17.23 -6.36
N TYR A 201 -20.19 17.45 -5.80
CA TYR A 201 -19.95 17.40 -4.36
C TYR A 201 -19.64 18.79 -3.81
N SER A 202 -20.15 19.07 -2.60
CA SER A 202 -19.88 20.29 -1.84
C SER A 202 -19.00 20.00 -0.64
N PHE A 203 -18.01 20.86 -0.42
CA PHE A 203 -17.08 20.77 0.71
C PHE A 203 -17.01 22.13 1.42
N LYS A 204 -17.01 22.12 2.75
CA LYS A 204 -16.90 23.34 3.58
C LYS A 204 -15.61 23.26 4.39
N LYS A 205 -14.86 24.37 4.42
CA LYS A 205 -13.63 24.51 5.21
C LYS A 205 -13.86 24.13 6.68
N GLY A 206 -12.97 23.31 7.23
CA GLY A 206 -13.04 22.86 8.61
C GLY A 206 -14.00 21.71 8.88
N GLN A 207 -14.85 21.32 7.90
CA GLN A 207 -15.75 20.18 8.04
C GLN A 207 -15.06 18.87 7.65
N THR A 208 -15.25 17.82 8.45
CA THR A 208 -14.77 16.48 8.17
C THR A 208 -15.83 15.70 7.38
N TYR A 209 -15.39 15.07 6.29
CA TYR A 209 -16.23 14.23 5.44
C TYR A 209 -15.69 12.81 5.43
N HIS A 210 -16.58 11.84 5.65
CA HIS A 210 -16.30 10.46 5.27
C HIS A 210 -16.63 10.29 3.79
N MET A 211 -15.64 9.91 2.99
CA MET A 211 -15.71 9.90 1.53
C MET A 211 -15.45 8.49 0.99
N ASN A 212 -16.31 8.04 0.08
CA ASN A 212 -15.98 6.93 -0.80
C ASN A 212 -14.95 7.35 -1.86
N GLY A 213 -14.51 6.41 -2.69
CA GLY A 213 -13.47 6.67 -3.70
C GLY A 213 -13.83 7.81 -4.67
N ALA A 214 -15.05 7.82 -5.21
CA ALA A 214 -15.49 8.86 -6.16
C ALA A 214 -15.46 10.26 -5.54
N LYS A 215 -16.00 10.42 -4.33
CA LYS A 215 -15.99 11.71 -3.62
C LYS A 215 -14.57 12.14 -3.24
N ALA A 216 -13.70 11.21 -2.84
CA ALA A 216 -12.31 11.49 -2.51
C ALA A 216 -11.49 11.89 -3.76
N LEU A 217 -11.77 11.28 -4.91
CA LEU A 217 -11.18 11.71 -6.19
C LEU A 217 -11.62 13.13 -6.55
N ALA A 218 -12.92 13.44 -6.50
CA ALA A 218 -13.42 14.79 -6.74
C ALA A 218 -12.75 15.81 -5.82
N PHE A 219 -12.67 15.50 -4.49
CA PHE A 219 -12.00 16.33 -3.51
C PHE A 219 -10.53 16.61 -3.85
N SER A 220 -9.79 15.61 -4.34
CA SER A 220 -8.36 15.69 -4.64
C SER A 220 -8.04 16.27 -6.03
N ARG A 221 -9.03 16.40 -6.93
CA ARG A 221 -8.82 16.83 -8.33
C ARG A 221 -9.12 18.30 -8.55
N MET A 222 -9.98 18.94 -7.75
CA MET A 222 -10.32 20.35 -7.87
C MET A 222 -9.06 21.21 -7.87
N ARG A 223 -9.01 22.20 -8.73
CA ARG A 223 -7.84 23.08 -8.90
C ARG A 223 -8.21 24.54 -9.14
N TYR A 224 -9.23 24.80 -9.97
CA TYR A 224 -9.48 26.13 -10.52
C TYR A 224 -9.99 27.13 -9.50
N ASP A 225 -10.75 26.67 -8.50
CA ASP A 225 -11.33 27.52 -7.45
C ASP A 225 -10.44 27.59 -6.18
N ASP A 226 -9.20 27.09 -6.28
CA ASP A 226 -8.27 27.11 -5.16
C ASP A 226 -7.35 28.34 -5.25
N PRO A 227 -7.34 29.23 -4.25
CA PRO A 227 -6.42 30.37 -4.21
C PRO A 227 -4.94 29.97 -4.29
N GLN A 228 -4.59 28.76 -3.85
CA GLN A 228 -3.24 28.21 -3.93
C GLN A 228 -2.99 27.42 -5.24
N GLY A 229 -3.98 27.33 -6.13
CA GLY A 229 -3.86 26.64 -7.40
C GLY A 229 -3.43 25.20 -7.27
N ASP A 230 -2.31 24.85 -7.90
CA ASP A 230 -1.79 23.47 -7.89
C ASP A 230 -1.30 23.02 -6.51
N TYR A 231 -0.77 23.90 -5.69
CA TYR A 231 -0.34 23.59 -4.32
C TYR A 231 -1.48 23.17 -3.40
N GLY A 232 -2.63 23.83 -3.49
CA GLY A 232 -3.83 23.44 -2.76
C GLY A 232 -4.38 22.09 -3.22
N ARG A 233 -4.30 21.77 -4.52
CA ARG A 233 -4.60 20.43 -5.02
C ARG A 233 -3.64 19.39 -4.40
N GLN A 234 -2.35 19.67 -4.39
CA GLN A 234 -1.34 18.78 -3.78
C GLN A 234 -1.61 18.56 -2.27
N GLU A 235 -2.02 19.61 -1.54
CA GLU A 235 -2.42 19.49 -0.14
C GLU A 235 -3.59 18.50 0.02
N ARG A 236 -4.67 18.67 -0.77
CA ARG A 236 -5.82 17.76 -0.71
C ARG A 236 -5.45 16.32 -1.10
N GLN A 237 -4.55 16.12 -2.05
CA GLN A 237 -4.02 14.80 -2.39
C GLN A 237 -3.27 14.18 -1.20
N ARG A 238 -2.39 14.94 -0.51
CA ARG A 238 -1.69 14.45 0.69
C ARG A 238 -2.66 14.10 1.82
N LEU A 239 -3.73 14.87 2.01
CA LEU A 239 -4.77 14.59 3.00
C LEU A 239 -5.48 13.27 2.70
N VAL A 240 -5.86 13.01 1.44
CA VAL A 240 -6.50 11.75 1.02
C VAL A 240 -5.54 10.57 1.22
N ILE A 241 -4.29 10.68 0.78
CA ILE A 241 -3.28 9.62 0.96
C ILE A 241 -3.03 9.34 2.44
N THR A 242 -2.90 10.39 3.27
CA THR A 242 -2.72 10.24 4.72
C THR A 242 -3.90 9.51 5.37
N ALA A 243 -5.13 9.87 4.98
CA ALA A 243 -6.34 9.22 5.48
C ALA A 243 -6.41 7.76 5.01
N LEU A 244 -6.09 7.47 3.75
CA LEU A 244 -6.03 6.11 3.22
C LEU A 244 -4.99 5.25 3.97
N MET A 245 -3.81 5.79 4.25
CA MET A 245 -2.78 5.09 5.04
C MET A 245 -3.27 4.77 6.45
N LYS A 246 -3.99 5.70 7.09
CA LYS A 246 -4.55 5.50 8.43
C LYS A 246 -5.60 4.39 8.43
N GLU A 247 -6.53 4.40 7.50
CA GLU A 247 -7.55 3.35 7.37
C GLU A 247 -6.91 2.00 7.00
N ALA A 248 -5.97 1.97 6.06
CA ALA A 248 -5.26 0.76 5.69
C ALA A 248 -4.46 0.15 6.87
N ALA A 249 -3.87 0.97 7.74
CA ALA A 249 -3.16 0.49 8.94
C ALA A 249 -4.09 -0.09 10.00
N SER A 250 -5.35 0.37 10.09
CA SER A 250 -6.39 -0.15 10.98
C SER A 250 -7.08 -1.39 10.40
N TYR A 251 -7.17 -1.47 9.09
CA TYR A 251 -7.77 -2.59 8.38
C TYR A 251 -6.92 -3.85 8.56
N LYS A 252 -7.56 -4.95 9.01
CA LYS A 252 -6.89 -6.21 9.39
C LYS A 252 -6.07 -6.87 8.27
N SER A 253 -6.08 -6.31 7.06
CA SER A 253 -5.32 -6.87 5.95
C SER A 253 -5.12 -5.91 4.77
N VAL A 254 -4.09 -5.07 4.83
CA VAL A 254 -3.46 -4.50 3.62
C VAL A 254 -3.05 -5.63 2.63
N LEU A 255 -2.91 -6.85 3.16
CA LEU A 255 -2.65 -8.09 2.42
C LEU A 255 -3.94 -8.89 2.12
N ASN A 256 -5.12 -8.26 2.23
CA ASN A 256 -6.36 -8.91 1.83
C ASN A 256 -6.37 -9.11 0.31
N GLN A 257 -6.53 -10.36 -0.10
CA GLN A 257 -6.62 -10.74 -1.52
C GLN A 257 -7.60 -9.88 -2.32
N LYS A 258 -8.77 -9.56 -1.76
CA LYS A 258 -9.76 -8.71 -2.42
C LYS A 258 -9.23 -7.29 -2.66
N PHE A 259 -8.51 -6.72 -1.67
CA PHE A 259 -7.88 -5.42 -1.82
C PHE A 259 -6.81 -5.44 -2.90
N LEU A 260 -5.85 -6.36 -2.83
CA LEU A 260 -4.76 -6.47 -3.81
C LEU A 260 -5.30 -6.73 -5.22
N ASN A 261 -6.25 -7.65 -5.39
CA ASN A 261 -6.87 -7.93 -6.69
C ASN A 261 -7.62 -6.70 -7.25
N SER A 262 -8.24 -5.89 -6.39
CA SER A 262 -9.01 -4.72 -6.83
C SER A 262 -8.15 -3.61 -7.44
N ILE A 263 -6.88 -3.53 -7.03
CA ILE A 263 -5.95 -2.48 -7.47
C ILE A 263 -4.87 -3.01 -8.42
N ALA A 264 -4.71 -4.33 -8.57
CA ALA A 264 -3.59 -4.96 -9.28
C ALA A 264 -3.45 -4.48 -10.73
N ASP A 265 -4.55 -4.40 -11.47
CA ASP A 265 -4.54 -3.99 -12.88
C ASP A 265 -4.36 -2.47 -13.07
N GLN A 266 -4.43 -1.70 -11.98
CA GLN A 266 -4.42 -0.22 -12.01
C GLN A 266 -3.28 0.38 -11.20
N SER A 267 -2.32 -0.46 -10.81
CA SER A 267 -1.13 -0.04 -10.06
C SER A 267 0.11 -0.82 -10.49
N LYS A 268 1.27 -0.19 -10.33
CA LYS A 268 2.59 -0.79 -10.56
C LYS A 268 3.50 -0.43 -9.39
N THR A 269 4.37 -1.38 -9.01
CA THR A 269 5.34 -1.19 -7.94
C THR A 269 6.50 -2.16 -8.10
N ASN A 270 7.67 -1.82 -7.57
CA ASN A 270 8.78 -2.77 -7.40
C ASN A 270 8.80 -3.42 -6.01
N LEU A 271 7.74 -3.25 -5.21
CA LEU A 271 7.56 -3.99 -3.97
C LEU A 271 7.10 -5.42 -4.28
N THR A 272 7.86 -6.41 -3.81
CA THR A 272 7.43 -7.81 -3.84
C THR A 272 6.39 -8.09 -2.76
N PHE A 273 5.70 -9.22 -2.83
CA PHE A 273 4.80 -9.65 -1.75
C PHE A 273 5.51 -9.74 -0.38
N SER A 274 6.77 -10.21 -0.38
CA SER A 274 7.61 -10.27 0.82
C SER A 274 7.88 -8.88 1.41
N ASP A 275 8.12 -7.89 0.54
CA ASP A 275 8.36 -6.51 0.95
C ASP A 275 7.09 -5.87 1.52
N MET A 276 5.93 -6.08 0.87
CA MET A 276 4.64 -5.63 1.37
C MET A 276 4.31 -6.23 2.74
N THR A 277 4.61 -7.51 2.93
CA THR A 277 4.47 -8.19 4.22
C THR A 277 5.38 -7.58 5.29
N THR A 278 6.64 -7.30 4.93
CA THR A 278 7.60 -6.64 5.83
C THR A 278 7.15 -5.23 6.21
N LEU A 279 6.64 -4.47 5.25
CA LEU A 279 6.03 -3.16 5.49
C LEU A 279 4.87 -3.24 6.48
N ALA A 280 3.93 -4.15 6.25
CA ALA A 280 2.77 -4.34 7.12
C ALA A 280 3.16 -4.73 8.56
N MET A 281 4.22 -5.51 8.74
CA MET A 281 4.67 -5.95 10.06
C MET A 281 5.56 -4.92 10.77
N LYS A 282 6.53 -4.33 10.08
CA LYS A 282 7.59 -3.53 10.71
C LYS A 282 7.32 -2.02 10.65
N TYR A 283 6.59 -1.52 9.62
CA TYR A 283 6.42 -0.09 9.39
C TYR A 283 5.07 0.47 9.87
N ARG A 284 4.19 -0.36 10.41
CA ARG A 284 2.90 0.09 10.93
C ARG A 284 3.03 1.24 11.94
N LYS A 285 4.10 1.25 12.73
CA LYS A 285 4.35 2.32 13.72
C LYS A 285 4.71 3.66 13.07
N ALA A 286 5.15 3.69 11.82
CA ALA A 286 5.46 4.94 11.12
C ALA A 286 4.22 5.85 10.94
N ASN A 287 3.02 5.30 11.04
CA ASN A 287 1.75 6.03 10.92
C ASN A 287 1.37 6.83 12.20
N GLY A 288 2.26 6.94 13.20
CA GLY A 288 2.00 7.65 14.47
C GLY A 288 1.88 9.17 14.29
N LYS A 289 2.71 9.77 13.45
CA LYS A 289 2.69 11.19 13.09
C LYS A 289 2.96 11.35 11.61
N VAL A 290 2.15 12.13 10.92
CA VAL A 290 2.40 12.50 9.52
C VAL A 290 2.89 13.94 9.46
N VAL A 291 4.03 14.14 8.80
CA VAL A 291 4.57 15.44 8.40
C VAL A 291 4.27 15.61 6.92
N SER A 292 3.64 16.71 6.54
CA SER A 292 3.15 16.96 5.18
C SER A 292 3.71 18.26 4.67
N ASP A 293 4.45 18.21 3.57
CA ASP A 293 5.13 19.36 2.98
C ASP A 293 5.11 19.28 1.43
N HIS A 294 5.63 20.29 0.77
CA HIS A 294 5.80 20.34 -0.68
C HIS A 294 7.05 21.14 -1.04
N ALA A 295 7.60 20.92 -2.22
CA ALA A 295 8.64 21.75 -2.79
C ALA A 295 7.99 23.00 -3.39
N GLN A 296 8.38 24.17 -2.91
CA GLN A 296 7.85 25.47 -3.34
C GLN A 296 8.69 26.04 -4.49
N GLY A 297 8.05 26.38 -5.59
CA GLY A 297 8.63 27.09 -6.71
C GLY A 297 7.97 28.44 -6.99
N HIS A 298 8.28 28.97 -8.14
CA HIS A 298 7.62 30.13 -8.76
C HIS A 298 7.39 29.86 -10.24
N GLY A 299 6.31 30.43 -10.78
CA GLY A 299 5.98 30.28 -12.19
C GLY A 299 7.00 30.96 -13.10
N ASP A 300 7.36 30.31 -14.19
CA ASP A 300 8.17 30.85 -15.29
C ASP A 300 7.57 30.43 -16.63
N ASN A 301 7.74 31.26 -17.67
CA ASN A 301 7.31 30.94 -19.02
C ASN A 301 8.50 30.96 -19.95
N GLU A 302 8.78 29.84 -20.58
CA GLU A 302 9.89 29.69 -21.53
C GLU A 302 9.39 28.98 -22.81
N GLY A 303 9.65 29.57 -23.95
CA GLY A 303 9.23 29.00 -25.23
C GLY A 303 7.72 28.84 -25.41
N GLY A 304 6.88 29.59 -24.67
CA GLY A 304 5.43 29.44 -24.66
C GLY A 304 4.90 28.33 -23.75
N GLU A 305 5.78 27.66 -23.02
CA GLU A 305 5.45 26.64 -22.02
C GLU A 305 5.58 27.22 -20.60
N SER A 306 4.59 26.96 -19.72
CA SER A 306 4.62 27.40 -18.34
C SER A 306 5.29 26.34 -17.46
N PHE A 307 6.30 26.73 -16.73
CA PHE A 307 7.05 25.89 -15.78
C PHE A 307 6.90 26.38 -14.35
N GLU A 308 7.19 25.49 -13.40
CA GLU A 308 7.41 25.80 -12.00
C GLU A 308 8.92 25.67 -11.71
N VAL A 309 9.59 26.78 -11.46
CA VAL A 309 11.02 26.79 -11.13
C VAL A 309 11.19 26.66 -9.62
N VAL A 310 11.70 25.51 -9.19
CA VAL A 310 12.06 25.27 -7.78
C VAL A 310 13.51 25.69 -7.59
N PRO A 311 13.80 26.69 -6.73
CA PRO A 311 15.16 27.15 -6.50
C PRO A 311 16.04 26.06 -5.87
N THR A 312 17.35 26.07 -6.14
CA THR A 312 18.34 25.15 -5.54
C THR A 312 18.29 25.15 -4.01
N SER A 313 18.08 26.32 -3.39
CA SER A 313 17.89 26.43 -1.93
C SER A 313 16.68 25.66 -1.42
N GLU A 314 15.58 25.64 -2.18
CA GLU A 314 14.38 24.88 -1.82
C GLU A 314 14.57 23.38 -2.09
N MET A 315 15.23 23.01 -3.19
CA MET A 315 15.62 21.62 -3.43
C MET A 315 16.53 21.10 -2.30
N GLN A 316 17.48 21.92 -1.81
CA GLN A 316 18.32 21.59 -0.66
C GLN A 316 17.49 21.42 0.62
N ARG A 317 16.56 22.33 0.91
CA ARG A 317 15.67 22.24 2.08
C ARG A 317 14.88 20.91 2.06
N VAL A 318 14.28 20.56 0.94
CA VAL A 318 13.53 19.32 0.77
C VAL A 318 14.46 18.10 0.88
N SER A 319 15.64 18.17 0.28
CA SER A 319 16.67 17.12 0.41
C SER A 319 16.98 16.86 1.89
N ASP A 320 17.28 17.92 2.64
CA ASP A 320 17.64 17.83 4.05
C ASP A 320 16.48 17.25 4.89
N GLU A 321 15.24 17.69 4.64
CA GLU A 321 14.06 17.16 5.31
C GLU A 321 13.87 15.64 5.07
N ILE A 322 13.98 15.19 3.82
CA ILE A 322 13.88 13.75 3.49
C ILE A 322 15.06 12.97 4.09
N ARG A 323 16.26 13.51 4.03
CA ARG A 323 17.46 12.86 4.61
C ARG A 323 17.37 12.75 6.13
N ASP A 324 16.85 13.75 6.82
CA ASP A 324 16.56 13.72 8.27
C ASP A 324 15.50 12.66 8.62
N ALA A 325 14.46 12.57 7.80
CA ALA A 325 13.44 11.52 7.94
C ALA A 325 14.02 10.12 7.71
N LEU A 326 14.99 9.99 6.78
CA LEU A 326 15.74 8.76 6.48
C LEU A 326 16.89 8.47 7.46
N GLN A 327 17.20 9.40 8.36
CA GLN A 327 18.38 9.33 9.25
C GLN A 327 19.70 9.25 8.47
N LEU A 328 19.80 10.00 7.39
CA LEU A 328 21.00 10.14 6.56
C LEU A 328 21.65 11.50 6.78
N LYS A 329 22.96 11.58 6.51
CA LYS A 329 23.69 12.86 6.54
C LYS A 329 23.19 13.77 5.42
N HIS A 330 23.15 15.08 5.68
CA HIS A 330 22.91 16.09 4.65
C HIS A 330 24.04 16.04 3.60
N VAL A 331 23.69 16.27 2.36
CA VAL A 331 24.60 16.39 1.22
C VAL A 331 24.09 17.51 0.33
N SER A 332 24.98 18.19 -0.35
CA SER A 332 24.59 19.25 -1.28
C SER A 332 23.81 18.66 -2.46
N VAL A 333 22.74 19.34 -2.85
CA VAL A 333 22.15 19.17 -4.17
C VAL A 333 22.99 19.98 -5.18
N THR A 334 23.10 19.45 -6.38
CA THR A 334 23.81 20.12 -7.49
C THR A 334 22.80 20.42 -8.59
N ASP A 335 22.96 21.55 -9.23
CA ASP A 335 22.16 21.96 -10.40
C ASP A 335 22.31 20.98 -11.58
#